data_feec54933edc80d817a201118ae0496c
#
_entry.id   feec54933edc80d817a201118ae0496c
#
_cell.length_a   1.000
_cell.length_b   1.000
_cell.length_c   1.000
_cell.angle_alpha   90.00
_cell.angle_beta   90.00
_cell.angle_gamma   90.00
#
_symmetry.space_group_name_H-M   'P 1'
#
loop_
_entity.id
_entity.type
_entity.pdbx_description
1 polymer ?
#
loop_
_entity_poly.entity_id
_entity_poly.type
_entity_poly.pdbx_seq_one_letter_code
_entity_poly.pdbx_strand_id
1 'polypeptide(L)'
;MRRNLYGVAALLLAGVSLAGQSSAPQRLLFDGTTTHGWRGFKKPAFPAKGWRVEDGWLKHAAAKGEDSAGGGDIITVETFDNFDLQFEWNVAPGGNSGVKYLVTEDRNGPIAHEYQVIDDARHPDAKIGPNRSTAALYDAIPAPANKPMKPAGEINAGRIVVNGRHVEHWLNGVKVVEYELESPALMAAKAKSKFKDEPGWGTKLKGHILLQDHGDEVAFRNIRIRELPAATGTRQ
;
A
#
# COMPACT_ATOMS: atom_id res chain seq x y z
N MET A 1 -5.79 80.99 -9.48
CA MET A 1 -4.77 80.00 -9.03
C MET A 1 -5.48 78.86 -8.34
N ARG A 2 -5.62 77.72 -8.99
CA ARG A 2 -6.19 76.48 -8.40
C ARG A 2 -5.07 75.40 -8.32
N ARG A 3 -4.72 75.02 -7.12
CA ARG A 3 -3.70 73.95 -6.85
C ARG A 3 -4.42 72.60 -6.85
N ASN A 4 -4.04 71.70 -7.78
CA ASN A 4 -4.45 70.30 -7.78
C ASN A 4 -3.50 69.53 -6.88
N LEU A 5 -4.05 68.85 -5.85
CA LEU A 5 -3.35 67.87 -5.04
C LEU A 5 -3.66 66.51 -5.65
N TYR A 6 -2.62 65.81 -6.18
CA TYR A 6 -2.68 64.39 -6.56
C TYR A 6 -2.32 63.57 -5.34
N GLY A 7 -3.30 62.83 -4.82
CA GLY A 7 -3.07 61.82 -3.81
C GLY A 7 -2.55 60.53 -4.46
N VAL A 8 -1.38 60.08 -4.05
CA VAL A 8 -0.82 58.75 -4.43
C VAL A 8 -1.36 57.75 -3.46
N ALA A 9 -2.20 56.82 -3.94
CA ALA A 9 -2.64 55.68 -3.18
C ALA A 9 -1.59 54.53 -3.31
N ALA A 10 -0.91 54.20 -2.23
CA ALA A 10 -0.03 53.07 -2.16
C ALA A 10 -0.83 51.75 -1.95
N LEU A 11 -0.88 50.90 -2.97
CA LEU A 11 -1.40 49.52 -2.85
C LEU A 11 -0.36 48.68 -2.12
N LEU A 12 -0.66 48.24 -0.90
CA LEU A 12 0.05 47.23 -0.19
C LEU A 12 -0.38 45.85 -0.74
N LEU A 13 0.44 45.25 -1.57
CA LEU A 13 0.33 43.83 -1.95
C LEU A 13 0.78 42.95 -0.77
N ALA A 14 -0.18 42.40 -0.04
CA ALA A 14 0.09 41.33 0.93
C ALA A 14 0.45 40.06 0.18
N GLY A 15 1.74 39.76 0.12
CA GLY A 15 2.23 38.48 -0.40
C GLY A 15 1.83 37.33 0.53
N VAL A 16 0.86 36.53 0.13
CA VAL A 16 0.57 35.26 0.80
C VAL A 16 1.67 34.27 0.40
N SER A 17 2.65 34.09 1.30
CA SER A 17 3.63 32.97 1.18
C SER A 17 2.89 31.64 1.39
N LEU A 18 2.58 30.93 0.32
CA LEU A 18 2.28 29.49 0.42
C LEU A 18 3.56 28.80 0.90
N ALA A 19 3.67 28.54 2.18
CA ALA A 19 4.66 27.63 2.72
C ALA A 19 4.32 26.23 2.18
N GLY A 20 4.96 25.82 1.08
CA GLY A 20 4.86 24.48 0.54
C GLY A 20 5.33 23.50 1.61
N GLN A 21 4.45 22.64 2.11
CA GLN A 21 4.83 21.56 3.01
C GLN A 21 5.76 20.64 2.22
N SER A 22 7.05 20.68 2.57
CA SER A 22 8.06 19.79 2.00
C SER A 22 7.72 18.37 2.41
N SER A 23 7.36 17.52 1.44
CA SER A 23 7.25 16.08 1.69
C SER A 23 8.63 15.52 2.03
N ALA A 24 8.70 14.58 2.98
CA ALA A 24 9.93 13.88 3.29
C ALA A 24 10.55 13.24 2.03
N PRO A 25 11.88 13.11 1.95
CA PRO A 25 12.51 12.41 0.83
C PRO A 25 12.04 10.95 0.75
N GLN A 26 11.96 10.42 -0.46
CA GLN A 26 11.69 9.00 -0.66
C GLN A 26 12.88 8.17 -0.16
N ARG A 27 12.65 7.12 0.62
CA ARG A 27 13.66 6.19 1.13
C ARG A 27 13.32 4.75 0.82
N LEU A 28 14.33 3.89 0.81
CA LEU A 28 14.16 2.46 0.62
C LEU A 28 13.63 1.83 1.93
N LEU A 29 12.64 0.95 1.81
CA LEU A 29 12.25 -0.02 2.84
C LEU A 29 12.95 -1.37 2.62
N PHE A 30 13.43 -1.61 1.41
CA PHE A 30 14.26 -2.76 1.06
C PHE A 30 15.39 -2.31 0.15
N ASP A 31 16.63 -2.60 0.55
CA ASP A 31 17.86 -2.14 -0.12
C ASP A 31 18.36 -3.10 -1.21
N GLY A 32 17.68 -4.24 -1.42
CA GLY A 32 18.08 -5.28 -2.36
C GLY A 32 19.13 -6.26 -1.80
N THR A 33 19.63 -6.06 -0.59
CA THR A 33 20.74 -6.84 -0.03
C THR A 33 20.48 -7.39 1.36
N THR A 34 19.72 -6.69 2.19
CA THR A 34 19.47 -7.07 3.58
C THR A 34 17.97 -7.10 3.90
N THR A 35 17.62 -7.86 4.93
CA THR A 35 16.26 -7.87 5.50
C THR A 35 16.08 -6.86 6.62
N HIS A 36 17.04 -5.93 6.77
CA HIS A 36 16.98 -4.89 7.80
C HIS A 36 15.68 -4.07 7.69
N GLY A 37 15.05 -3.79 8.83
CA GLY A 37 13.75 -3.09 8.85
C GLY A 37 12.53 -3.99 8.64
N TRP A 38 12.73 -5.30 8.46
CA TRP A 38 11.66 -6.30 8.33
C TRP A 38 11.74 -7.37 9.41
N ARG A 39 10.59 -7.88 9.83
CA ARG A 39 10.44 -9.01 10.76
C ARG A 39 9.18 -9.80 10.46
N GLY A 40 9.05 -10.99 10.99
CA GLY A 40 7.80 -11.75 10.91
C GLY A 40 6.65 -11.05 11.67
N PHE A 41 5.43 -11.20 11.17
CA PHE A 41 4.23 -10.73 11.86
C PHE A 41 4.13 -11.40 13.25
N LYS A 42 3.97 -10.60 14.30
CA LYS A 42 4.00 -11.05 15.71
C LYS A 42 5.28 -11.81 16.12
N LYS A 43 6.39 -11.54 15.44
CA LYS A 43 7.69 -12.15 15.74
C LYS A 43 8.73 -11.05 15.96
N PRO A 44 9.75 -11.28 16.78
CA PRO A 44 10.80 -10.29 17.05
C PRO A 44 11.86 -10.20 15.95
N ALA A 45 11.95 -11.21 15.08
CA ALA A 45 13.00 -11.33 14.06
C ALA A 45 12.42 -11.68 12.68
N PHE A 46 13.24 -11.51 11.65
CA PHE A 46 12.94 -11.96 10.30
C PHE A 46 12.87 -13.50 10.26
N PRO A 47 11.97 -14.13 9.48
CA PRO A 47 11.85 -15.57 9.39
C PRO A 47 13.16 -16.22 8.89
N ALA A 48 13.54 -17.34 9.51
CA ALA A 48 14.70 -18.12 9.07
C ALA A 48 14.44 -18.94 7.80
N LYS A 49 13.17 -19.10 7.40
CA LYS A 49 12.72 -19.88 6.24
C LYS A 49 11.63 -19.13 5.49
N GLY A 50 11.33 -19.56 4.28
CA GLY A 50 10.28 -19.02 3.42
C GLY A 50 10.69 -17.76 2.67
N TRP A 51 11.26 -16.79 3.35
CA TRP A 51 11.73 -15.54 2.75
C TRP A 51 13.25 -15.53 2.63
N ARG A 52 13.76 -15.00 1.51
CA ARG A 52 15.20 -14.82 1.27
C ARG A 52 15.47 -13.59 0.39
N VAL A 53 16.68 -13.08 0.47
CA VAL A 53 17.18 -12.06 -0.46
C VAL A 53 18.01 -12.78 -1.52
N GLU A 54 17.67 -12.58 -2.78
CA GLU A 54 18.34 -13.21 -3.92
C GLU A 54 18.23 -12.31 -5.15
N ASP A 55 19.37 -11.99 -5.77
CA ASP A 55 19.46 -11.15 -6.99
C ASP A 55 18.76 -9.79 -6.86
N GLY A 56 18.85 -9.15 -5.71
CA GLY A 56 18.20 -7.86 -5.45
C GLY A 56 16.70 -7.94 -5.17
N TRP A 57 16.16 -9.14 -5.04
CA TRP A 57 14.76 -9.38 -4.71
C TRP A 57 14.57 -9.94 -3.32
N LEU A 58 13.50 -9.54 -2.67
CA LEU A 58 12.95 -10.18 -1.48
C LEU A 58 11.94 -11.22 -1.96
N LYS A 59 12.34 -12.48 -1.96
CA LYS A 59 11.59 -13.61 -2.53
C LYS A 59 10.96 -14.46 -1.43
N HIS A 60 9.71 -14.82 -1.62
CA HIS A 60 9.06 -15.90 -0.90
C HIS A 60 9.08 -17.17 -1.76
N ALA A 61 9.50 -18.28 -1.21
CA ALA A 61 9.51 -19.58 -1.89
C ALA A 61 8.13 -20.25 -1.80
N ALA A 62 7.74 -20.96 -2.86
CA ALA A 62 6.53 -21.77 -2.80
C ALA A 62 6.61 -22.82 -1.68
N ALA A 63 5.48 -23.15 -1.05
CA ALA A 63 5.37 -24.08 0.08
C ALA A 63 5.62 -25.57 -0.32
N LYS A 64 6.56 -25.80 -1.26
CA LYS A 64 6.97 -27.11 -1.72
C LYS A 64 8.43 -27.35 -1.36
N GLY A 65 8.67 -28.18 -0.33
CA GLY A 65 10.01 -28.54 0.12
C GLY A 65 10.32 -28.13 1.56
N GLU A 66 11.42 -28.63 2.12
CA GLU A 66 11.80 -28.43 3.53
C GLU A 66 12.14 -26.96 3.87
N ASP A 67 12.58 -26.17 2.89
CA ASP A 67 13.00 -24.78 3.09
C ASP A 67 11.86 -23.75 2.97
N SER A 68 10.70 -24.15 2.46
CA SER A 68 9.59 -23.27 2.16
C SER A 68 8.51 -23.21 3.24
N ALA A 69 8.44 -24.21 4.12
CA ALA A 69 7.41 -24.25 5.15
C ALA A 69 7.71 -23.28 6.30
N GLY A 70 6.81 -22.33 6.55
CA GLY A 70 6.73 -21.62 7.82
C GLY A 70 7.34 -20.23 7.88
N GLY A 71 7.55 -19.54 6.76
CA GLY A 71 7.99 -18.15 6.75
C GLY A 71 6.98 -17.22 7.42
N GLY A 72 5.73 -17.35 7.01
CA GLY A 72 4.66 -16.47 7.43
C GLY A 72 4.82 -15.05 6.86
N ASP A 73 3.84 -14.22 7.13
CA ASP A 73 3.85 -12.82 6.71
C ASP A 73 5.01 -12.06 7.34
N ILE A 74 5.62 -11.15 6.59
CA ILE A 74 6.63 -10.23 7.10
C ILE A 74 6.09 -8.81 7.12
N ILE A 75 6.51 -8.04 8.15
CA ILE A 75 6.10 -6.66 8.33
C ILE A 75 7.31 -5.74 8.49
N THR A 76 7.13 -4.47 8.16
CA THR A 76 8.10 -3.44 8.52
C THR A 76 8.22 -3.32 10.04
N VAL A 77 9.42 -3.06 10.57
CA VAL A 77 9.60 -2.71 11.99
C VAL A 77 8.94 -1.37 12.30
N GLU A 78 9.05 -0.42 11.38
CA GLU A 78 8.41 0.89 11.47
C GLU A 78 6.92 0.84 11.11
N THR A 79 6.18 1.85 11.58
CA THR A 79 4.77 2.07 11.27
C THR A 79 4.59 3.41 10.54
N PHE A 80 3.61 3.48 9.65
CA PHE A 80 3.35 4.62 8.78
C PHE A 80 1.89 5.07 8.90
N ASP A 81 1.67 6.37 8.79
CA ASP A 81 0.34 6.98 8.83
C ASP A 81 -0.07 7.49 7.45
N ASN A 82 0.60 8.52 6.93
CA ASN A 82 0.39 9.05 5.60
C ASN A 82 1.63 8.77 4.76
N PHE A 83 1.47 8.15 3.60
CA PHE A 83 2.61 7.71 2.81
C PHE A 83 2.28 7.51 1.33
N ASP A 84 3.33 7.50 0.53
CA ASP A 84 3.38 7.09 -0.86
C ASP A 84 4.36 5.91 -0.93
N LEU A 85 3.84 4.69 -0.99
CA LEU A 85 4.60 3.44 -1.08
C LEU A 85 4.66 2.98 -2.53
N GLN A 86 5.85 2.68 -3.01
CA GLN A 86 6.09 2.14 -4.35
C GLN A 86 6.87 0.84 -4.24
N PHE A 87 6.54 -0.12 -5.09
CA PHE A 87 7.20 -1.42 -5.12
C PHE A 87 7.07 -2.06 -6.50
N GLU A 88 8.02 -2.90 -6.84
CA GLU A 88 7.92 -3.83 -7.96
C GLU A 88 7.69 -5.24 -7.43
N TRP A 89 6.90 -6.01 -8.16
CA TRP A 89 6.58 -7.37 -7.80
C TRP A 89 6.51 -8.28 -9.01
N ASN A 90 6.73 -9.57 -8.75
CA ASN A 90 6.57 -10.66 -9.69
C ASN A 90 5.94 -11.83 -8.94
N VAL A 91 4.86 -12.40 -9.45
CA VAL A 91 4.20 -13.58 -8.91
C VAL A 91 4.32 -14.73 -9.90
N ALA A 92 4.57 -15.93 -9.39
CA ALA A 92 4.63 -17.12 -10.24
C ALA A 92 3.28 -17.45 -10.88
N PRO A 93 3.24 -18.19 -11.99
CA PRO A 93 2.00 -18.68 -12.58
C PRO A 93 1.13 -19.44 -11.57
N GLY A 94 -0.11 -18.97 -11.38
CA GLY A 94 -1.05 -19.49 -10.38
C GLY A 94 -0.79 -19.03 -8.95
N GLY A 95 0.16 -18.11 -8.73
CA GLY A 95 0.51 -17.63 -7.40
C GLY A 95 -0.39 -16.52 -6.86
N ASN A 96 -0.32 -16.35 -5.55
CA ASN A 96 -1.05 -15.36 -4.76
C ASN A 96 -0.17 -14.78 -3.65
N SER A 97 -0.31 -13.51 -3.39
CA SER A 97 0.30 -12.73 -2.32
C SER A 97 -0.48 -11.43 -2.14
N GLY A 98 0.03 -10.51 -1.34
CA GLY A 98 -0.56 -9.19 -1.13
C GLY A 98 0.41 -8.23 -0.45
N VAL A 99 0.19 -6.94 -0.68
CA VAL A 99 0.83 -5.87 0.10
C VAL A 99 -0.23 -5.26 0.99
N LYS A 100 -0.15 -5.56 2.29
CA LYS A 100 -1.09 -5.00 3.27
C LYS A 100 -0.51 -3.75 3.91
N TYR A 101 -1.37 -2.85 4.32
CA TYR A 101 -1.01 -1.59 4.94
C TYR A 101 -2.00 -1.22 6.04
N LEU A 102 -1.60 -0.31 6.92
CA LEU A 102 -2.33 -0.03 8.15
C LEU A 102 -2.50 -1.30 9.00
N VAL A 103 -1.47 -2.15 9.03
CA VAL A 103 -1.47 -3.41 9.78
C VAL A 103 -1.15 -3.12 11.23
N THR A 104 -1.93 -3.69 12.15
CA THR A 104 -1.66 -3.69 13.58
C THR A 104 -1.51 -5.11 14.10
N GLU A 105 -0.80 -5.29 15.20
CA GLU A 105 -0.55 -6.62 15.79
C GLU A 105 -1.50 -6.97 16.95
N ASP A 106 -2.41 -6.07 17.29
CA ASP A 106 -3.47 -6.27 18.29
C ASP A 106 -4.63 -7.15 17.79
N ARG A 107 -4.77 -7.28 16.47
CA ARG A 107 -5.79 -8.13 15.86
C ARG A 107 -5.40 -9.62 15.88
N ASN A 108 -6.38 -10.50 15.79
CA ASN A 108 -6.19 -11.96 15.78
C ASN A 108 -5.59 -12.51 14.47
N GLY A 109 -4.97 -11.68 13.66
CA GLY A 109 -4.33 -12.04 12.40
C GLY A 109 -3.89 -10.79 11.65
N PRO A 110 -3.21 -10.94 10.51
CA PRO A 110 -2.76 -9.83 9.68
C PRO A 110 -3.91 -9.24 8.85
N ILE A 111 -5.01 -8.88 9.54
CA ILE A 111 -6.23 -8.35 8.94
C ILE A 111 -6.09 -6.85 8.79
N ALA A 112 -6.00 -6.39 7.55
CA ALA A 112 -5.80 -4.99 7.20
C ALA A 112 -6.28 -4.71 5.77
N HIS A 113 -6.08 -3.49 5.28
CA HIS A 113 -6.25 -3.17 3.88
C HIS A 113 -5.18 -3.86 3.06
N GLU A 114 -5.55 -4.39 1.89
CA GLU A 114 -4.66 -5.21 1.07
C GLU A 114 -4.74 -4.80 -0.40
N TYR A 115 -3.59 -4.45 -0.96
CA TYR A 115 -3.36 -4.40 -2.39
C TYR A 115 -3.09 -5.83 -2.86
N GLN A 116 -4.03 -6.41 -3.63
CA GLN A 116 -3.92 -7.79 -4.08
C GLN A 116 -2.80 -7.98 -5.12
N VAL A 117 -2.00 -9.03 -4.94
CA VAL A 117 -0.95 -9.49 -5.85
C VAL A 117 -1.24 -10.95 -6.21
N ILE A 118 -1.75 -11.22 -7.42
CA ILE A 118 -2.26 -12.53 -7.77
C ILE A 118 -2.15 -12.77 -9.29
N ASP A 119 -2.05 -14.03 -9.72
CA ASP A 119 -2.26 -14.39 -11.12
C ASP A 119 -3.76 -14.40 -11.45
N ASP A 120 -4.28 -13.31 -11.99
CA ASP A 120 -5.69 -13.17 -12.38
C ASP A 120 -6.16 -14.26 -13.34
N ALA A 121 -5.24 -14.82 -14.14
CA ALA A 121 -5.59 -15.80 -15.15
C ALA A 121 -5.74 -17.22 -14.60
N ARG A 122 -4.98 -17.59 -13.54
CA ARG A 122 -4.87 -18.98 -13.10
C ARG A 122 -5.27 -19.22 -11.66
N HIS A 123 -5.09 -18.26 -10.74
CA HIS A 123 -5.37 -18.50 -9.33
C HIS A 123 -6.88 -18.60 -9.08
N PRO A 124 -7.36 -19.62 -8.32
CA PRO A 124 -8.80 -19.82 -8.05
C PRO A 124 -9.48 -18.64 -7.38
N ASP A 125 -8.80 -17.96 -6.43
CA ASP A 125 -9.37 -16.83 -5.70
C ASP A 125 -9.71 -15.65 -6.63
N ALA A 126 -8.89 -15.38 -7.64
CA ALA A 126 -9.16 -14.33 -8.64
C ALA A 126 -10.41 -14.64 -9.50
N LYS A 127 -10.85 -15.90 -9.56
CA LYS A 127 -12.04 -16.32 -10.29
C LYS A 127 -13.34 -16.12 -9.51
N ILE A 128 -13.24 -15.87 -8.19
CA ILE A 128 -14.42 -15.66 -7.32
C ILE A 128 -15.08 -14.34 -7.67
N GLY A 129 -14.29 -13.28 -7.94
CA GLY A 129 -14.85 -11.99 -8.29
C GLY A 129 -13.80 -10.93 -8.57
N PRO A 130 -14.16 -9.83 -9.25
CA PRO A 130 -13.23 -8.77 -9.62
C PRO A 130 -12.61 -8.03 -8.44
N ASN A 131 -13.25 -8.06 -7.26
CA ASN A 131 -12.72 -7.53 -6.02
C ASN A 131 -11.60 -8.39 -5.39
N ARG A 132 -11.25 -9.52 -6.03
CA ARG A 132 -10.12 -10.38 -5.64
C ARG A 132 -9.03 -10.45 -6.70
N SER A 133 -9.13 -9.62 -7.73
CA SER A 133 -8.13 -9.51 -8.79
C SER A 133 -6.97 -8.59 -8.38
N THR A 134 -5.87 -8.68 -9.10
CA THR A 134 -4.68 -7.84 -8.90
C THR A 134 -5.03 -6.37 -8.75
N ALA A 135 -4.37 -5.71 -7.79
CA ALA A 135 -4.51 -4.30 -7.40
C ALA A 135 -5.89 -3.90 -6.85
N ALA A 136 -6.85 -4.81 -6.72
CA ALA A 136 -8.08 -4.54 -5.97
C ALA A 136 -7.78 -4.20 -4.50
N LEU A 137 -8.67 -3.45 -3.83
CA LEU A 137 -8.76 -3.53 -2.38
C LEU A 137 -9.42 -4.87 -2.08
N TYR A 138 -8.60 -5.84 -1.69
CA TYR A 138 -8.97 -7.24 -1.63
C TYR A 138 -10.31 -7.47 -0.92
N ASP A 139 -11.16 -8.23 -1.60
CA ASP A 139 -12.51 -8.64 -1.19
C ASP A 139 -13.50 -7.48 -0.94
N ALA A 140 -13.12 -6.22 -1.22
CA ALA A 140 -13.95 -5.05 -0.97
C ALA A 140 -14.22 -4.21 -2.23
N ILE A 141 -13.18 -3.67 -2.88
CA ILE A 141 -13.33 -2.78 -4.04
C ILE A 141 -12.57 -3.34 -5.24
N PRO A 142 -13.24 -3.61 -6.37
CA PRO A 142 -12.61 -4.17 -7.54
C PRO A 142 -11.68 -3.18 -8.25
N ALA A 143 -10.59 -3.69 -8.84
CA ALA A 143 -9.87 -2.97 -9.88
C ALA A 143 -10.56 -3.16 -11.24
N PRO A 144 -10.41 -2.20 -12.19
CA PRO A 144 -10.99 -2.30 -13.53
C PRO A 144 -10.51 -3.56 -14.29
N ALA A 145 -11.39 -4.15 -15.09
CA ALA A 145 -11.04 -5.35 -15.87
C ALA A 145 -9.93 -5.10 -16.89
N ASN A 146 -9.84 -3.87 -17.42
CA ASN A 146 -8.85 -3.44 -18.41
C ASN A 146 -7.61 -2.77 -17.78
N LYS A 147 -7.34 -3.02 -16.49
CA LYS A 147 -6.14 -2.52 -15.81
C LYS A 147 -4.85 -2.96 -16.54
N PRO A 148 -3.78 -2.14 -16.53
CA PRO A 148 -2.57 -2.41 -17.29
C PRO A 148 -1.69 -3.47 -16.62
N MET A 149 -2.24 -4.67 -16.41
CA MET A 149 -1.52 -5.78 -15.78
C MET A 149 -0.66 -6.52 -16.78
N LYS A 150 0.59 -6.82 -16.42
CA LYS A 150 1.45 -7.77 -17.12
C LYS A 150 1.20 -9.19 -16.57
N PRO A 151 1.35 -10.24 -17.39
CA PRO A 151 1.15 -11.62 -16.97
C PRO A 151 2.02 -12.04 -15.78
N ALA A 152 1.59 -13.10 -15.07
CA ALA A 152 2.41 -13.76 -14.06
C ALA A 152 3.76 -14.20 -14.66
N GLY A 153 4.84 -14.02 -13.89
CA GLY A 153 6.23 -14.17 -14.36
C GLY A 153 6.85 -12.88 -14.87
N GLU A 154 6.06 -11.85 -15.18
CA GLU A 154 6.57 -10.52 -15.55
C GLU A 154 6.53 -9.54 -14.39
N ILE A 155 7.39 -8.50 -14.46
CA ILE A 155 7.51 -7.50 -13.42
C ILE A 155 6.40 -6.47 -13.57
N ASN A 156 5.59 -6.30 -12.53
CA ASN A 156 4.60 -5.24 -12.38
C ASN A 156 5.08 -4.21 -11.34
N ALA A 157 4.65 -2.97 -11.49
CA ALA A 157 4.87 -1.88 -10.53
C ALA A 157 3.55 -1.56 -9.81
N GLY A 158 3.60 -1.64 -8.48
CA GLY A 158 2.51 -1.25 -7.60
C GLY A 158 2.83 0.06 -6.88
N ARG A 159 1.79 0.85 -6.58
CA ARG A 159 1.91 2.02 -5.71
C ARG A 159 0.65 2.14 -4.87
N ILE A 160 0.84 2.46 -3.59
CA ILE A 160 -0.23 2.73 -2.62
C ILE A 160 0.00 4.11 -2.05
N VAL A 161 -1.01 4.97 -2.14
CA VAL A 161 -1.00 6.29 -1.49
C VAL A 161 -2.02 6.30 -0.38
N VAL A 162 -1.60 6.70 0.82
CA VAL A 162 -2.49 6.99 1.95
C VAL A 162 -2.23 8.42 2.37
N ASN A 163 -3.23 9.28 2.20
CA ASN A 163 -3.15 10.70 2.54
C ASN A 163 -4.40 11.14 3.31
N GLY A 164 -4.28 11.25 4.63
CA GLY A 164 -5.44 11.41 5.48
C GLY A 164 -6.35 10.19 5.38
N ARG A 165 -7.58 10.40 4.95
CA ARG A 165 -8.56 9.31 4.73
C ARG A 165 -8.55 8.81 3.28
N HIS A 166 -7.94 9.55 2.37
CA HIS A 166 -7.88 9.21 0.96
C HIS A 166 -6.85 8.13 0.68
N VAL A 167 -7.24 7.08 -0.04
CA VAL A 167 -6.39 5.95 -0.41
C VAL A 167 -6.49 5.67 -1.90
N GLU A 168 -5.33 5.40 -2.52
CA GLU A 168 -5.23 5.05 -3.93
C GLU A 168 -4.39 3.78 -4.12
N HIS A 169 -4.79 2.91 -5.05
CA HIS A 169 -3.97 1.86 -5.62
C HIS A 169 -3.64 2.18 -7.08
N TRP A 170 -2.39 1.99 -7.43
CA TRP A 170 -1.87 2.19 -8.78
C TRP A 170 -1.20 0.92 -9.28
N LEU A 171 -1.42 0.59 -10.54
CA LEU A 171 -0.78 -0.53 -11.22
C LEU A 171 -0.12 -0.02 -12.51
N ASN A 172 1.19 -0.26 -12.66
CA ASN A 172 1.97 0.14 -13.83
C ASN A 172 1.73 1.60 -14.27
N GLY A 173 1.67 2.51 -13.28
CA GLY A 173 1.51 3.95 -13.51
C GLY A 173 0.06 4.43 -13.68
N VAL A 174 -0.93 3.55 -13.64
CA VAL A 174 -2.36 3.90 -13.75
C VAL A 174 -3.06 3.71 -12.41
N LYS A 175 -3.83 4.71 -11.94
CA LYS A 175 -4.69 4.59 -10.77
C LYS A 175 -5.85 3.66 -11.10
N VAL A 176 -6.01 2.59 -10.30
CA VAL A 176 -6.99 1.54 -10.55
C VAL A 176 -8.03 1.39 -9.44
N VAL A 177 -7.71 1.84 -8.22
CA VAL A 177 -8.64 1.88 -7.09
C VAL A 177 -8.44 3.20 -6.34
N GLU A 178 -9.55 3.76 -5.87
CA GLU A 178 -9.57 4.96 -5.04
C GLU A 178 -10.72 4.87 -4.05
N TYR A 179 -10.49 5.26 -2.80
CA TYR A 179 -11.53 5.25 -1.77
C TYR A 179 -11.17 6.12 -0.58
N GLU A 180 -12.19 6.42 0.22
CA GLU A 180 -12.03 7.13 1.49
C GLU A 180 -12.23 6.19 2.67
N LEU A 181 -11.26 6.14 3.58
CA LEU A 181 -11.40 5.44 4.87
C LEU A 181 -12.61 5.97 5.63
N GLU A 182 -13.30 5.09 6.36
CA GLU A 182 -14.48 5.41 7.17
C GLU A 182 -15.67 5.99 6.40
N SER A 183 -15.62 5.99 5.06
CA SER A 183 -16.73 6.46 4.24
C SER A 183 -17.91 5.48 4.25
N PRO A 184 -19.16 5.96 4.07
CA PRO A 184 -20.31 5.06 3.91
C PRO A 184 -20.13 4.05 2.78
N ALA A 185 -19.47 4.44 1.67
CA ALA A 185 -19.22 3.56 0.55
C ALA A 185 -18.27 2.41 0.91
N LEU A 186 -17.18 2.70 1.63
CA LEU A 186 -16.25 1.67 2.11
C LEU A 186 -16.93 0.74 3.14
N MET A 187 -17.75 1.30 4.05
CA MET A 187 -18.48 0.49 5.03
C MET A 187 -19.52 -0.42 4.37
N ALA A 188 -20.17 0.04 3.30
CA ALA A 188 -21.08 -0.81 2.52
C ALA A 188 -20.32 -1.93 1.76
N ALA A 189 -19.11 -1.67 1.25
CA ALA A 189 -18.24 -2.68 0.67
C ALA A 189 -17.77 -3.70 1.73
N LYS A 190 -17.32 -3.23 2.90
CA LYS A 190 -16.97 -4.06 4.05
C LYS A 190 -18.09 -5.04 4.41
N ALA A 191 -19.33 -4.55 4.52
CA ALA A 191 -20.48 -5.37 4.93
C ALA A 191 -20.76 -6.56 3.97
N LYS A 192 -20.27 -6.50 2.73
CA LYS A 192 -20.38 -7.56 1.70
C LYS A 192 -19.13 -8.43 1.60
N SER A 193 -18.07 -8.13 2.33
CA SER A 193 -16.77 -8.78 2.28
C SER A 193 -16.59 -9.80 3.41
N LYS A 194 -15.51 -10.58 3.35
CA LYS A 194 -15.07 -11.43 4.46
C LYS A 194 -14.72 -10.63 5.74
N PHE A 195 -14.53 -9.32 5.61
CA PHE A 195 -14.18 -8.42 6.71
C PHE A 195 -15.39 -7.83 7.45
N LYS A 196 -16.63 -8.26 7.13
CA LYS A 196 -17.86 -7.69 7.67
C LYS A 196 -17.89 -7.63 9.20
N ASP A 197 -17.33 -8.65 9.85
CA ASP A 197 -17.31 -8.79 11.30
C ASP A 197 -15.98 -8.34 11.94
N GLU A 198 -15.05 -7.76 11.14
CA GLU A 198 -13.73 -7.35 11.63
C GLU A 198 -13.78 -5.95 12.26
N PRO A 199 -13.58 -5.84 13.59
CA PRO A 199 -13.57 -4.55 14.26
C PRO A 199 -12.46 -3.63 13.72
N GLY A 200 -12.83 -2.36 13.49
CA GLY A 200 -11.85 -1.34 13.07
C GLY A 200 -11.27 -1.53 11.66
N TRP A 201 -11.69 -2.55 10.87
CA TRP A 201 -11.32 -2.59 9.47
C TRP A 201 -11.96 -1.42 8.72
N GLY A 202 -11.19 -0.72 7.92
CA GLY A 202 -11.64 0.47 7.19
C GLY A 202 -11.45 1.78 7.94
N THR A 203 -10.91 1.77 9.17
CA THR A 203 -10.59 2.99 9.92
C THR A 203 -9.16 3.45 9.67
N LYS A 204 -8.96 4.78 9.77
CA LYS A 204 -7.63 5.38 9.68
C LYS A 204 -6.84 5.04 10.94
N LEU A 205 -5.62 4.53 10.75
CA LEU A 205 -4.67 4.25 11.84
C LEU A 205 -3.23 4.35 11.33
N LYS A 206 -2.28 4.41 12.23
CA LYS A 206 -0.86 4.23 11.95
C LYS A 206 -0.52 2.75 12.07
N GLY A 207 0.09 2.16 11.04
CA GLY A 207 0.34 0.72 11.03
C GLY A 207 1.54 0.33 10.17
N HIS A 208 1.86 -0.95 10.21
CA HIS A 208 2.94 -1.55 9.43
C HIS A 208 2.54 -1.75 7.97
N ILE A 209 3.55 -1.86 7.10
CA ILE A 209 3.43 -2.46 5.77
C ILE A 209 3.75 -3.95 5.91
N LEU A 210 2.98 -4.80 5.23
CA LEU A 210 3.13 -6.26 5.29
C LEU A 210 3.22 -6.83 3.88
N LEU A 211 4.12 -7.79 3.70
CA LEU A 211 4.16 -8.65 2.52
C LEU A 211 3.65 -10.03 2.91
N GLN A 212 2.65 -10.50 2.15
CA GLN A 212 1.92 -11.72 2.50
C GLN A 212 2.64 -12.98 2.01
N ASP A 213 2.76 -13.95 2.91
CA ASP A 213 3.00 -15.36 2.62
C ASP A 213 1.65 -16.07 2.39
N HIS A 214 1.35 -16.40 1.15
CA HIS A 214 0.17 -17.22 0.81
C HIS A 214 0.55 -18.66 0.43
N GLY A 215 1.82 -19.06 0.65
CA GLY A 215 2.34 -20.35 0.26
C GLY A 215 2.80 -20.45 -1.20
N ASP A 216 2.71 -19.37 -1.96
CA ASP A 216 3.10 -19.29 -3.35
C ASP A 216 4.40 -18.51 -3.56
N GLU A 217 5.05 -18.74 -4.70
CA GLU A 217 6.26 -18.00 -5.06
C GLU A 217 5.90 -16.58 -5.50
N VAL A 218 6.51 -15.60 -4.83
CA VAL A 218 6.41 -14.17 -5.13
C VAL A 218 7.73 -13.48 -4.83
N ALA A 219 8.03 -12.42 -5.54
CA ALA A 219 9.21 -11.60 -5.33
C ALA A 219 8.84 -10.11 -5.34
N PHE A 220 9.50 -9.35 -4.45
CA PHE A 220 9.37 -7.91 -4.32
C PHE A 220 10.73 -7.23 -4.39
N ARG A 221 10.80 -6.06 -5.00
CA ARG A 221 12.00 -5.20 -5.00
C ARG A 221 11.63 -3.73 -5.14
N ASN A 222 12.63 -2.85 -5.08
CA ASN A 222 12.44 -1.42 -5.22
C ASN A 222 11.35 -0.87 -4.29
N ILE A 223 11.23 -1.48 -3.07
CA ILE A 223 10.24 -1.08 -2.08
C ILE A 223 10.69 0.24 -1.48
N ARG A 224 9.96 1.31 -1.78
CA ARG A 224 10.30 2.70 -1.40
C ARG A 224 9.10 3.36 -0.77
N ILE A 225 9.35 4.17 0.24
CA ILE A 225 8.31 4.95 0.90
C ILE A 225 8.71 6.41 1.00
N ARG A 226 7.74 7.28 0.85
CA ARG A 226 7.81 8.68 1.20
C ARG A 226 6.69 8.98 2.18
N GLU A 227 7.03 9.44 3.37
CA GLU A 227 6.03 9.90 4.32
C GLU A 227 5.45 11.24 3.85
N LEU A 228 4.13 11.34 3.90
CA LEU A 228 3.40 12.53 3.52
C LEU A 228 3.08 13.35 4.76
N PRO A 229 3.04 14.68 4.66
CA PRO A 229 2.58 15.52 5.76
C PRO A 229 1.18 15.10 6.22
N ALA A 230 0.90 15.30 7.51
CA ALA A 230 -0.49 15.16 7.97
C ALA A 230 -1.39 16.06 7.13
N ALA A 231 -2.49 15.52 6.63
CA ALA A 231 -3.48 16.34 5.93
C ALA A 231 -3.91 17.46 6.89
N THR A 232 -3.61 18.71 6.51
CA THR A 232 -4.10 19.87 7.25
C THR A 232 -5.63 19.88 7.11
N GLY A 233 -6.31 19.32 8.12
CA GLY A 233 -7.76 19.36 8.18
C GLY A 233 -8.21 20.82 8.16
N THR A 234 -8.90 21.22 7.12
CA THR A 234 -9.75 22.41 7.17
C THR A 234 -10.77 22.15 8.25
N ARG A 235 -10.58 22.72 9.45
CA ARG A 235 -11.66 22.79 10.44
C ARG A 235 -12.79 23.59 9.79
N GLN A 236 -13.87 22.93 9.42
CA GLN A 236 -15.15 23.58 9.18
C GLN A 236 -15.87 23.77 10.50
#